data_d9d266879c004c384faa89108149599a
#
_entry.id   d9d266879c004c384faa89108149599a
#
_cell.length_a   1.000
_cell.length_b   1.000
_cell.length_c   1.000
_cell.angle_alpha   90.00
_cell.angle_beta   90.00
_cell.angle_gamma   90.00
#
_symmetry.space_group_name_H-M   'P 1'
#
loop_
_entity.id
_entity.type
_entity.pdbx_description
1 polymer ?
#
loop_
_entity_poly.entity_id
_entity_poly.type
_entity_poly.pdbx_seq_one_letter_code
_entity_poly.pdbx_strand_id
1 'polypeptide(L)'
;MSNRVYLFHGEGACFASAAFSSYKKAQQWISNNGLSGVLTDYPLNQSCYDWAVSQGYFKQASAIDRSPIFIGRFVSSYQKYWRFEHGQRLENIYEFLGHA
;
A
#
# COMPACT_ATOMS: atom_id res chain seq x y z
N MET A 1 12.34 -7.70 -13.07
CA MET A 1 12.66 -7.26 -11.72
C MET A 1 11.59 -6.32 -11.20
N SER A 2 11.13 -6.55 -10.01
CA SER A 2 10.04 -5.76 -9.48
C SER A 2 10.54 -4.44 -8.90
N ASN A 3 9.83 -3.35 -9.22
CA ASN A 3 10.11 -2.07 -8.61
C ASN A 3 9.17 -1.82 -7.44
N ARG A 4 8.49 -2.85 -6.98
CA ARG A 4 7.48 -2.72 -5.94
C ARG A 4 7.85 -3.56 -4.74
N VAL A 5 7.35 -3.14 -3.59
CA VAL A 5 7.45 -3.91 -2.36
C VAL A 5 6.08 -3.96 -1.73
N TYR A 6 5.73 -5.12 -1.20
CA TYR A 6 4.42 -5.34 -0.59
C TYR A 6 4.62 -5.46 0.91
N LEU A 7 4.08 -4.50 1.66
CA LEU A 7 4.23 -4.46 3.10
C LEU A 7 2.94 -4.86 3.78
N PHE A 8 3.05 -5.74 4.76
CA PHE A 8 1.88 -6.19 5.50
C PHE A 8 1.82 -5.55 6.87
N HIS A 9 0.66 -4.96 7.14
CA HIS A 9 0.34 -4.42 8.46
C HIS A 9 -0.71 -5.30 9.09
N GLY A 10 -0.36 -5.95 10.20
CA GLY A 10 -1.33 -6.74 10.93
C GLY A 10 -2.38 -5.84 11.58
N GLU A 11 -3.54 -6.40 11.83
CA GLU A 11 -4.61 -5.68 12.47
C GLU A 11 -4.15 -5.16 13.84
N GLY A 12 -4.34 -3.86 14.06
CA GLY A 12 -3.94 -3.23 15.31
C GLY A 12 -2.44 -2.95 15.45
N ALA A 13 -1.65 -3.28 14.45
CA ALA A 13 -0.21 -3.06 14.53
C ALA A 13 0.17 -1.63 14.19
N CYS A 14 1.21 -1.13 14.87
CA CYS A 14 1.73 0.19 14.56
C CYS A 14 2.67 0.19 13.38
N PHE A 15 3.31 -0.94 13.11
CA PHE A 15 4.31 -1.04 12.06
C PHE A 15 4.05 -2.24 11.17
N ALA A 16 4.59 -2.18 9.95
CA ALA A 16 4.53 -3.32 9.06
C ALA A 16 5.35 -4.46 9.65
N SER A 17 4.85 -5.68 9.52
CA SER A 17 5.52 -6.84 10.08
C SER A 17 6.26 -7.67 9.03
N ALA A 18 6.02 -7.41 7.75
CA ALA A 18 6.65 -8.20 6.70
C ALA A 18 6.72 -7.40 5.41
N ALA A 19 7.70 -7.70 4.60
CA ALA A 19 7.92 -7.06 3.32
C ALA A 19 8.24 -8.13 2.29
N PHE A 20 7.59 -8.06 1.15
CA PHE A 20 7.77 -9.06 0.08
C PHE A 20 7.97 -8.35 -1.25
N SER A 21 8.72 -8.98 -2.12
CA SER A 21 8.89 -8.45 -3.47
C SER A 21 7.81 -8.95 -4.42
N SER A 22 6.93 -9.84 -3.95
CA SER A 22 5.92 -10.46 -4.78
C SER A 22 4.60 -10.53 -4.03
N TYR A 23 3.53 -10.13 -4.71
CA TYR A 23 2.20 -10.24 -4.13
C TYR A 23 1.89 -11.69 -3.78
N LYS A 24 2.25 -12.61 -4.67
CA LYS A 24 1.94 -14.00 -4.45
C LYS A 24 2.60 -14.55 -3.20
N LYS A 25 3.86 -14.20 -2.98
CA LYS A 25 4.55 -14.65 -1.77
C LYS A 25 3.93 -14.06 -0.51
N ALA A 26 3.54 -12.79 -0.58
CA ALA A 26 2.86 -12.16 0.55
C ALA A 26 1.54 -12.85 0.84
N GLN A 27 0.77 -13.10 -0.19
CA GLN A 27 -0.53 -13.74 -0.04
C GLN A 27 -0.39 -15.13 0.56
N GLN A 28 0.58 -15.90 0.12
CA GLN A 28 0.81 -17.24 0.66
C GLN A 28 1.14 -17.18 2.14
N TRP A 29 2.00 -16.25 2.53
CA TRP A 29 2.37 -16.10 3.93
C TRP A 29 1.18 -15.70 4.79
N ILE A 30 0.38 -14.76 4.31
CA ILE A 30 -0.81 -14.30 5.00
C ILE A 30 -1.79 -15.46 5.16
N SER A 31 -2.00 -16.21 4.08
CA SER A 31 -2.93 -17.34 4.09
C SER A 31 -2.45 -18.46 5.00
N ASN A 32 -1.17 -18.80 4.92
CA ASN A 32 -0.62 -19.90 5.72
C ASN A 32 -0.69 -19.61 7.21
N ASN A 33 -0.69 -18.35 7.59
CA ASN A 33 -0.72 -17.97 9.00
C ASN A 33 -2.07 -17.44 9.46
N GLY A 34 -3.07 -17.44 8.60
CA GLY A 34 -4.41 -17.00 8.96
C GLY A 34 -4.48 -15.54 9.41
N LEU A 35 -3.73 -14.66 8.76
CA LEU A 35 -3.56 -13.32 9.26
C LEU A 35 -4.67 -12.37 8.80
N SER A 36 -4.91 -11.38 9.65
CA SER A 36 -5.84 -10.29 9.35
C SER A 36 -5.04 -8.99 9.29
N GLY A 37 -5.34 -8.15 8.31
CA GLY A 37 -4.63 -6.90 8.16
C GLY A 37 -4.70 -6.37 6.75
N VAL A 38 -3.71 -5.54 6.41
CA VAL A 38 -3.68 -4.87 5.11
C VAL A 38 -2.32 -5.07 4.46
N LEU A 39 -2.33 -5.46 3.20
CA LEU A 39 -1.14 -5.55 2.37
C LEU A 39 -1.16 -4.35 1.44
N THR A 40 -0.08 -3.57 1.43
CA THR A 40 0.00 -2.36 0.63
C THR A 40 1.19 -2.43 -0.31
N ASP A 41 0.97 -1.96 -1.52
CA ASP A 41 1.97 -1.93 -2.58
C ASP A 41 2.67 -0.58 -2.56
N TYR A 42 3.99 -0.60 -2.36
CA TYR A 42 4.78 0.63 -2.33
C TYR A 42 5.83 0.63 -3.44
N PRO A 43 6.21 1.81 -3.94
CA PRO A 43 7.34 1.88 -4.86
C PRO A 43 8.63 1.60 -4.10
N LEU A 44 9.53 0.86 -4.71
CA LEU A 44 10.81 0.51 -4.09
C LEU A 44 11.82 1.59 -4.43
N ASN A 45 12.57 2.02 -3.41
CA ASN A 45 13.62 3.03 -3.59
C ASN A 45 13.12 4.38 -4.08
N GLN A 46 11.84 4.64 -3.86
CA GLN A 46 11.22 5.89 -4.26
C GLN A 46 10.14 6.19 -3.24
N SER A 47 10.03 7.43 -2.79
CA SER A 47 8.99 7.77 -1.84
C SER A 47 7.62 7.77 -2.51
N CYS A 48 6.58 7.63 -1.71
CA CYS A 48 5.22 7.74 -2.23
C CYS A 48 5.00 9.10 -2.85
N TYR A 49 5.58 10.13 -2.25
CA TYR A 49 5.49 11.50 -2.74
C TYR A 49 6.11 11.62 -4.14
N ASP A 50 7.37 11.18 -4.28
CA ASP A 50 8.05 11.27 -5.58
C ASP A 50 7.35 10.42 -6.63
N TRP A 51 6.89 9.26 -6.23
CA TRP A 51 6.17 8.39 -7.15
C TRP A 51 4.89 9.06 -7.65
N ALA A 52 4.10 9.64 -6.73
CA ALA A 52 2.85 10.28 -7.11
C ALA A 52 3.09 11.49 -8.01
N VAL A 53 4.13 12.26 -7.72
CA VAL A 53 4.47 13.40 -8.57
C VAL A 53 4.87 12.92 -9.97
N SER A 54 5.71 11.89 -10.04
CA SER A 54 6.18 11.39 -11.34
C SER A 54 5.07 10.77 -12.17
N GLN A 55 4.04 10.22 -11.51
CA GLN A 55 2.91 9.63 -12.22
C GLN A 55 1.82 10.64 -12.55
N GLY A 56 1.98 11.87 -12.10
CA GLY A 56 0.96 12.89 -12.34
C GLY A 56 -0.22 12.81 -11.39
N TYR A 57 -0.11 12.04 -10.32
CA TYR A 57 -1.19 11.90 -9.36
C TYR A 57 -1.19 12.99 -8.31
N PHE A 58 -0.10 13.71 -8.18
CA PHE A 58 -0.02 14.81 -7.23
C PHE A 58 0.81 15.94 -7.83
N LYS A 59 0.31 17.16 -7.69
CA LYS A 59 0.96 18.33 -8.21
C LYS A 59 1.39 19.23 -7.07
N GLN A 60 2.65 19.56 -7.03
CA GLN A 60 3.18 20.46 -6.00
C GLN A 60 2.73 21.87 -6.30
N ALA A 61 1.88 22.42 -5.45
CA ALA A 61 1.30 23.73 -5.71
C ALA A 61 1.78 24.82 -4.77
N SER A 62 2.25 24.47 -3.58
CA SER A 62 2.63 25.47 -2.60
C SER A 62 3.88 25.04 -1.85
N ALA A 63 4.40 25.96 -1.03
CA ALA A 63 5.58 25.67 -0.23
C ALA A 63 5.29 24.56 0.79
N ILE A 64 4.06 24.51 1.29
CA ILE A 64 3.69 23.48 2.24
C ILE A 64 3.79 22.10 1.61
N ASP A 65 3.45 22.00 0.33
CA ASP A 65 3.50 20.75 -0.40
C ASP A 65 4.92 20.23 -0.58
N ARG A 66 5.90 21.06 -0.28
CA ARG A 66 7.31 20.69 -0.39
C ARG A 66 8.00 20.65 0.96
N SER A 67 7.23 20.76 2.04
CA SER A 67 7.82 20.77 3.37
C SER A 67 8.22 19.35 3.80
N PRO A 68 9.23 19.22 4.64
CA PRO A 68 9.67 17.90 5.10
C PRO A 68 8.56 17.12 5.78
N ILE A 69 7.73 17.78 6.57
CA ILE A 69 6.64 17.09 7.26
C ILE A 69 5.64 16.53 6.26
N PHE A 70 5.28 17.34 5.27
CA PHE A 70 4.33 16.92 4.27
C PHE A 70 4.88 15.74 3.45
N ILE A 71 6.12 15.87 2.98
CA ILE A 71 6.75 14.81 2.18
C ILE A 71 6.86 13.52 2.98
N GLY A 72 7.26 13.63 4.23
CA GLY A 72 7.45 12.45 5.07
C GLY A 72 6.18 11.73 5.44
N ARG A 73 5.04 12.40 5.37
CA ARG A 73 3.76 11.80 5.69
C ARG A 73 2.94 11.40 4.49
N PHE A 74 3.40 11.75 3.32
CA PHE A 74 2.60 11.60 2.12
C PHE A 74 2.34 10.15 1.76
N VAL A 75 1.08 9.83 1.52
CA VAL A 75 0.68 8.58 0.89
C VAL A 75 -0.33 8.94 -0.18
N SER A 76 -0.46 8.10 -1.17
CA SER A 76 -1.33 8.38 -2.30
C SER A 76 -2.51 7.44 -2.29
N SER A 77 -3.69 7.98 -2.61
CA SER A 77 -4.88 7.15 -2.75
C SER A 77 -4.79 6.24 -3.97
N TYR A 78 -3.78 6.43 -4.81
CA TYR A 78 -3.59 5.59 -5.98
C TYR A 78 -2.71 4.37 -5.68
N GLN A 79 -2.19 4.25 -4.45
CA GLN A 79 -1.46 3.05 -4.07
C GLN A 79 -2.44 1.91 -3.91
N LYS A 80 -2.08 0.76 -4.45
CA LYS A 80 -2.96 -0.41 -4.33
C LYS A 80 -2.80 -1.03 -2.96
N TYR A 81 -3.89 -1.54 -2.43
CA TYR A 81 -3.85 -2.27 -1.18
C TYR A 81 -4.94 -3.33 -1.18
N TRP A 82 -4.74 -4.35 -0.35
CA TRP A 82 -5.68 -5.46 -0.24
C TRP A 82 -5.89 -5.77 1.23
N ARG A 83 -7.13 -6.00 1.58
CA ARG A 83 -7.49 -6.31 2.97
C ARG A 83 -7.67 -7.82 3.10
N PHE A 84 -7.20 -8.33 4.24
CA PHE A 84 -7.29 -9.76 4.54
C PHE A 84 -7.94 -9.97 5.89
N GLU A 85 -8.66 -11.07 6.00
CA GLU A 85 -9.25 -11.49 7.26
C GLU A 85 -9.09 -12.99 7.37
N HIS A 86 -8.46 -13.43 8.46
CA HIS A 86 -8.20 -14.86 8.71
C HIS A 86 -7.53 -15.53 7.51
N GLY A 87 -6.61 -14.84 6.90
CA GLY A 87 -5.82 -15.38 5.80
C GLY A 87 -6.44 -15.27 4.43
N GLN A 88 -7.65 -14.73 4.34
CA GLN A 88 -8.35 -14.64 3.07
C GLN A 88 -8.53 -13.19 2.64
N ARG A 89 -8.30 -12.93 1.37
CA ARG A 89 -8.48 -11.59 0.83
C ARG A 89 -9.94 -11.24 0.77
N LEU A 90 -10.28 -10.07 1.29
CA LEU A 90 -11.66 -9.59 1.24
C LEU A 90 -11.92 -8.90 -0.09
N GLU A 91 -13.13 -9.09 -0.59
CA GLU A 91 -13.55 -8.37 -1.78
C GLU A 91 -13.71 -6.90 -1.43
N ASN A 92 -13.29 -6.05 -2.34
CA ASN A 92 -13.55 -4.63 -2.16
C ASN A 92 -15.01 -4.40 -2.54
N ILE A 93 -15.80 -4.02 -1.54
CA ILE A 93 -17.23 -3.86 -1.78
C ILE A 93 -17.52 -2.79 -2.82
N TYR A 94 -16.65 -1.78 -2.89
CA TYR A 94 -16.80 -0.73 -3.87
C TYR A 94 -16.62 -1.27 -5.26
N GLU A 95 -15.60 -2.12 -5.48
CA GLU A 95 -15.44 -2.77 -6.74
C GLU A 95 -16.61 -3.67 -7.03
N PHE A 96 -17.08 -4.38 -6.00
CA PHE A 96 -18.16 -5.32 -6.17
C PHE A 96 -19.43 -4.62 -6.62
N LEU A 97 -19.77 -3.49 -5.99
CA LEU A 97 -20.90 -2.74 -6.40
C LEU A 97 -20.68 -2.04 -7.72
N GLY A 98 -19.52 -2.01 -8.19
CA GLY A 98 -19.34 -1.57 -9.27
C GLY A 98 -19.13 -0.80 -10.04
N HIS A 99 -18.95 -0.48 -9.54
CA HIS A 99 -18.68 0.06 -10.45
C HIS A 99 -19.46 -0.32 -11.33
N ALA A 100 -20.48 -0.67 -10.88
CA ALA A 100 -21.38 -0.94 -11.81
C ALA A 100 -21.43 0.17 -12.58
#